data_3abbd4c3e2ca74c44ae58d0db7feea85
#
_entry.id   3abbd4c3e2ca74c44ae58d0db7feea85
#
_cell.length_a   1.000
_cell.length_b   1.000
_cell.length_c   1.000
_cell.angle_alpha   90.00
_cell.angle_beta   90.00
_cell.angle_gamma   90.00
#
_symmetry.space_group_name_H-M   'P 1'
#
loop_
_entity.id
_entity.type
_entity.pdbx_description
1 polymer ?
#
loop_
_entity_poly.entity_id
_entity_poly.type
_entity_poly.pdbx_seq_one_letter_code
_entity_poly.pdbx_strand_id
1 'polypeptide(L)'
;MTLPVLSLLETRVLGVLLEKEITTPDAYPLSLNSLVAGCNQKTNRNPVMSASEAEVQATLDALRRQTLVVETSGSRVSRYGNNAVKGLGLPRDRVLLLSVLWLRGAQTPGELRIHSERFQNFEDIAAVEALLETMMERDPPLVVRLPKRPGSREHRYAHLLSGPVDIEAEMASETTYGGADVTTGEVAALKSSVAQMRGEIDALKQTVARLCEELGVDA
;
A
#
# COMPACT_ATOMS: atom_id res chain seq x y z
N MET A 1 6.99 21.55 14.52
CA MET A 1 8.02 20.55 14.21
C MET A 1 8.18 20.49 12.71
N THR A 2 9.34 20.78 12.18
CA THR A 2 9.63 20.66 10.74
C THR A 2 9.70 19.16 10.38
N LEU A 3 8.90 18.74 9.39
CA LEU A 3 8.96 17.38 8.89
C LEU A 3 10.22 17.18 8.04
N PRO A 4 10.89 16.04 8.10
CA PRO A 4 12.02 15.76 7.23
C PRO A 4 11.56 15.62 5.78
N VAL A 5 12.40 16.09 4.85
CA VAL A 5 12.23 15.76 3.44
C VAL A 5 12.92 14.41 3.20
N LEU A 6 12.14 13.43 2.78
CA LEU A 6 12.57 12.05 2.59
C LEU A 6 12.80 11.76 1.10
N SER A 7 13.83 11.00 0.79
CA SER A 7 14.01 10.48 -0.57
C SER A 7 12.94 9.44 -0.93
N LEU A 8 12.80 9.14 -2.22
CA LEU A 8 11.88 8.11 -2.69
C LEU A 8 12.19 6.73 -2.12
N LEU A 9 13.48 6.40 -1.89
CA LEU A 9 13.86 5.13 -1.27
C LEU A 9 13.57 5.13 0.24
N GLU A 10 13.74 6.27 0.92
CA GLU A 10 13.39 6.39 2.34
C GLU A 10 11.89 6.18 2.58
N THR A 11 11.04 6.82 1.78
CA THR A 11 9.59 6.61 1.86
C THR A 11 9.21 5.18 1.50
N ARG A 12 9.87 4.55 0.52
CA ARG A 12 9.67 3.14 0.16
C ARG A 12 10.03 2.21 1.33
N VAL A 13 11.16 2.41 1.97
CA VAL A 13 11.61 1.60 3.14
C VAL A 13 10.60 1.74 4.29
N LEU A 14 10.18 2.96 4.62
CA LEU A 14 9.17 3.19 5.66
C LEU A 14 7.82 2.54 5.33
N GLY A 15 7.37 2.67 4.08
CA GLY A 15 6.13 2.06 3.62
C GLY A 15 6.17 0.52 3.73
N VAL A 16 7.29 -0.11 3.34
CA VAL A 16 7.48 -1.56 3.46
C VAL A 16 7.49 -1.99 4.92
N LEU A 17 8.19 -1.27 5.80
CA LEU A 17 8.22 -1.59 7.22
C LEU A 17 6.82 -1.52 7.85
N LEU A 18 6.05 -0.48 7.54
CA LEU A 18 4.66 -0.34 8.01
C LEU A 18 3.74 -1.43 7.47
N GLU A 19 3.84 -1.73 6.17
CA GLU A 19 3.08 -2.81 5.54
C GLU A 19 3.36 -4.15 6.22
N LYS A 20 4.63 -4.51 6.39
CA LYS A 20 5.02 -5.82 6.92
C LYS A 20 4.81 -5.96 8.42
N GLU A 21 4.86 -4.88 9.17
CA GLU A 21 4.46 -4.85 10.59
C GLU A 21 3.04 -5.40 10.79
N ILE A 22 2.14 -5.10 9.85
CA ILE A 22 0.72 -5.44 9.96
C ILE A 22 0.42 -6.76 9.23
N THR A 23 0.97 -6.94 8.01
CA THR A 23 0.60 -8.06 7.14
C THR A 23 1.38 -9.34 7.42
N THR A 24 2.56 -9.25 8.01
CA THR A 24 3.42 -10.40 8.33
C THR A 24 4.09 -10.25 9.70
N PRO A 25 3.32 -10.17 10.79
CA PRO A 25 3.86 -9.89 12.15
C PRO A 25 4.84 -10.95 12.61
N ASP A 26 4.65 -12.23 12.24
CA ASP A 26 5.55 -13.33 12.61
C ASP A 26 6.98 -13.19 12.02
N ALA A 27 7.11 -12.50 10.88
CA ALA A 27 8.40 -12.23 10.22
C ALA A 27 8.97 -10.86 10.59
N TYR A 28 8.28 -10.08 11.40
CA TYR A 28 8.65 -8.72 11.79
C TYR A 28 9.33 -8.69 13.17
N PRO A 29 10.35 -7.84 13.42
CA PRO A 29 11.01 -6.87 12.52
C PRO A 29 11.79 -7.51 11.38
N LEU A 30 11.98 -6.79 10.27
CA LEU A 30 12.55 -7.31 9.03
C LEU A 30 14.07 -7.37 9.04
N SER A 31 14.66 -8.42 8.45
CA SER A 31 16.08 -8.43 8.07
C SER A 31 16.32 -7.50 6.86
N LEU A 32 17.59 -7.12 6.63
CA LEU A 32 17.96 -6.31 5.45
C LEU A 32 17.51 -6.99 4.14
N ASN A 33 17.79 -8.28 3.97
CA ASN A 33 17.36 -9.01 2.76
C ASN A 33 15.85 -9.00 2.55
N SER A 34 15.06 -9.19 3.62
CA SER A 34 13.60 -9.14 3.54
C SER A 34 13.11 -7.75 3.16
N LEU A 35 13.79 -6.72 3.64
CA LEU A 35 13.46 -5.33 3.32
C LEU A 35 13.80 -4.98 1.87
N VAL A 36 14.98 -5.39 1.37
CA VAL A 36 15.37 -5.24 -0.05
C VAL A 36 14.34 -5.92 -0.95
N ALA A 37 13.97 -7.16 -0.65
CA ALA A 37 12.92 -7.88 -1.39
C ALA A 37 11.58 -7.14 -1.34
N GLY A 38 11.20 -6.59 -0.18
CA GLY A 38 9.98 -5.81 -0.01
C GLY A 38 9.98 -4.49 -0.81
N CYS A 39 11.11 -3.79 -0.89
CA CYS A 39 11.27 -2.56 -1.67
C CYS A 39 11.17 -2.80 -3.18
N ASN A 40 11.73 -3.92 -3.64
CA ASN A 40 11.85 -4.29 -5.06
C ASN A 40 10.67 -5.14 -5.56
N GLN A 41 9.60 -5.30 -4.78
CA GLN A 41 8.40 -6.00 -5.26
C GLN A 41 7.90 -5.39 -6.57
N LYS A 42 7.50 -6.24 -7.53
CA LYS A 42 6.96 -5.80 -8.82
C LYS A 42 5.48 -5.43 -8.75
N THR A 43 4.78 -5.90 -7.73
CA THR A 43 3.35 -5.63 -7.52
C THR A 43 3.14 -4.74 -6.29
N ASN A 44 2.12 -3.91 -6.32
CA ASN A 44 1.78 -2.99 -5.22
C ASN A 44 2.88 -1.97 -4.90
N ARG A 45 3.70 -1.62 -5.89
CA ARG A 45 4.78 -0.62 -5.80
C ARG A 45 4.75 0.27 -7.04
N ASN A 46 4.74 1.57 -6.81
CA ASN A 46 4.89 2.58 -7.87
C ASN A 46 5.79 3.71 -7.36
N PRO A 47 6.90 4.00 -8.06
CA PRO A 47 7.45 3.22 -9.17
C PRO A 47 8.01 1.87 -8.73
N VAL A 48 8.15 0.91 -9.66
CA VAL A 48 8.91 -0.31 -9.42
C VAL A 48 10.38 0.06 -9.29
N MET A 49 11.05 -0.46 -8.28
CA MET A 49 12.46 -0.17 -7.98
C MET A 49 13.33 -1.42 -8.13
N SER A 50 14.64 -1.17 -8.24
CA SER A 50 15.68 -2.21 -8.21
C SER A 50 16.82 -1.74 -7.30
N ALA A 51 16.48 -1.46 -6.03
CA ALA A 51 17.46 -0.99 -5.05
C ALA A 51 18.39 -2.13 -4.62
N SER A 52 19.67 -1.83 -4.56
CA SER A 52 20.68 -2.74 -4.04
C SER A 52 20.65 -2.83 -2.51
N GLU A 53 21.23 -3.87 -1.97
CA GLU A 53 21.39 -4.05 -0.52
C GLU A 53 22.15 -2.86 0.12
N ALA A 54 23.20 -2.37 -0.54
CA ALA A 54 23.99 -1.24 -0.07
C ALA A 54 23.17 0.06 -0.01
N GLU A 55 22.31 0.33 -1.01
CA GLU A 55 21.44 1.50 -1.02
C GLU A 55 20.39 1.43 0.09
N VAL A 56 19.77 0.26 0.30
CA VAL A 56 18.79 0.06 1.37
C VAL A 56 19.46 0.17 2.73
N GLN A 57 20.68 -0.36 2.92
CA GLN A 57 21.42 -0.22 4.17
C GLN A 57 21.75 1.25 4.46
N ALA A 58 22.26 1.99 3.49
CA ALA A 58 22.55 3.42 3.65
C ALA A 58 21.27 4.23 3.98
N THR A 59 20.15 3.85 3.37
CA THR A 59 18.83 4.44 3.66
C THR A 59 18.38 4.14 5.09
N LEU A 60 18.54 2.92 5.57
CA LEU A 60 18.24 2.55 6.95
C LEU A 60 19.06 3.35 7.95
N ASP A 61 20.35 3.56 7.67
CA ASP A 61 21.23 4.34 8.53
C ASP A 61 20.80 5.82 8.58
N ALA A 62 20.32 6.37 7.45
CA ALA A 62 19.77 7.71 7.38
C ALA A 62 18.46 7.83 8.20
N LEU A 63 17.55 6.88 8.02
CA LEU A 63 16.26 6.85 8.73
C LEU A 63 16.42 6.63 10.24
N ARG A 64 17.42 5.86 10.67
CA ARG A 64 17.76 5.67 12.09
C ARG A 64 18.26 6.97 12.72
N ARG A 65 19.11 7.74 12.02
CA ARG A 65 19.54 9.08 12.50
C ARG A 65 18.36 10.04 12.67
N GLN A 66 17.31 9.87 11.87
CA GLN A 66 16.07 10.63 11.96
C GLN A 66 15.05 10.02 12.95
N THR A 67 15.40 8.95 13.65
CA THR A 67 14.52 8.21 14.58
C THR A 67 13.24 7.65 13.93
N LEU A 68 13.24 7.45 12.61
CA LEU A 68 12.10 6.90 11.85
C LEU A 68 12.13 5.37 11.77
N VAL A 69 13.30 4.77 12.00
CA VAL A 69 13.51 3.32 12.04
C VAL A 69 14.26 2.95 13.32
N VAL A 70 13.90 1.83 13.90
CA VAL A 70 14.57 1.21 15.05
C VAL A 70 15.29 -0.04 14.59
N GLU A 71 16.56 -0.19 14.95
CA GLU A 71 17.30 -1.42 14.80
C GLU A 71 17.25 -2.22 16.10
N THR A 72 16.97 -3.51 15.98
CA THR A 72 17.05 -4.46 17.07
C THR A 72 18.16 -5.47 16.74
N SER A 73 19.21 -5.44 17.52
CA SER A 73 20.30 -6.40 17.39
C SER A 73 19.86 -7.76 17.92
N GLY A 74 19.62 -8.70 17.03
CA GLY A 74 19.46 -10.12 17.37
C GLY A 74 20.84 -10.80 17.50
N SER A 75 20.86 -12.04 17.99
CA SER A 75 22.11 -12.79 18.22
C SER A 75 22.92 -13.08 16.94
N ARG A 76 22.33 -12.94 15.74
CA ARG A 76 22.95 -13.29 14.46
C ARG A 76 22.77 -12.27 13.35
N VAL A 77 21.65 -11.55 13.30
CA VAL A 77 21.28 -10.63 12.21
C VAL A 77 20.55 -9.43 12.77
N SER A 78 20.93 -8.22 12.35
CA SER A 78 20.18 -6.98 12.64
C SER A 78 18.79 -7.03 12.01
N ARG A 79 17.80 -6.55 12.76
CA ARG A 79 16.41 -6.43 12.31
C ARG A 79 15.94 -5.00 12.45
N TYR A 80 15.11 -4.57 11.54
CA TYR A 80 14.65 -3.20 11.41
C TYR A 80 13.14 -3.12 11.60
N GLY A 81 12.72 -2.19 12.46
CA GLY A 81 11.33 -1.93 12.78
C GLY A 81 10.94 -0.49 12.48
N ASN A 82 9.66 -0.27 12.23
CA ASN A 82 9.08 1.04 12.00
C ASN A 82 9.02 1.88 13.28
N ASN A 83 9.33 3.16 13.18
CA ASN A 83 9.10 4.16 14.23
C ASN A 83 8.49 5.46 13.66
N ALA A 84 7.91 5.41 12.46
CA ALA A 84 7.43 6.60 11.74
C ALA A 84 6.34 7.36 12.51
N VAL A 85 5.45 6.67 13.23
CA VAL A 85 4.40 7.30 14.04
C VAL A 85 5.01 8.25 15.09
N LYS A 86 5.99 7.78 15.82
CA LYS A 86 6.69 8.61 16.84
C LYS A 86 7.64 9.60 16.19
N GLY A 87 8.43 9.17 15.20
CA GLY A 87 9.45 9.99 14.56
C GLY A 87 8.87 11.16 13.77
N LEU A 88 7.72 11.00 13.12
CA LEU A 88 7.02 12.08 12.43
C LEU A 88 6.08 12.88 13.36
N GLY A 89 5.78 12.36 14.56
CA GLY A 89 4.82 12.99 15.47
C GLY A 89 3.40 13.05 14.87
N LEU A 90 3.03 12.05 14.08
CA LEU A 90 1.74 11.97 13.41
C LEU A 90 0.87 10.88 14.01
N PRO A 91 -0.46 11.05 14.07
CA PRO A 91 -1.39 9.99 14.39
C PRO A 91 -1.22 8.76 13.47
N ARG A 92 -1.47 7.56 14.01
CA ARG A 92 -1.24 6.29 13.30
C ARG A 92 -2.04 6.19 12.01
N ASP A 93 -3.29 6.60 12.00
CA ASP A 93 -4.18 6.59 10.83
C ASP A 93 -3.60 7.38 9.65
N ARG A 94 -3.02 8.54 9.92
CA ARG A 94 -2.36 9.39 8.91
C ARG A 94 -1.09 8.73 8.37
N VAL A 95 -0.27 8.14 9.24
CA VAL A 95 0.95 7.45 8.82
C VAL A 95 0.62 6.21 7.99
N LEU A 96 -0.44 5.48 8.31
CA LEU A 96 -0.91 4.34 7.53
C LEU A 96 -1.41 4.78 6.14
N LEU A 97 -2.18 5.85 6.05
CA LEU A 97 -2.64 6.38 4.77
C LEU A 97 -1.45 6.88 3.92
N LEU A 98 -0.49 7.58 4.54
CA LEU A 98 0.75 7.97 3.89
C LEU A 98 1.54 6.77 3.39
N SER A 99 1.59 5.67 4.13
CA SER A 99 2.31 4.47 3.72
C SER A 99 1.79 3.88 2.42
N VAL A 100 0.48 3.96 2.18
CA VAL A 100 -0.13 3.54 0.91
C VAL A 100 0.33 4.45 -0.24
N LEU A 101 0.37 5.77 -0.01
CA LEU A 101 0.90 6.73 -0.98
C LEU A 101 2.41 6.53 -1.23
N TRP A 102 3.21 6.21 -0.21
CA TRP A 102 4.64 5.92 -0.35
C TRP A 102 4.93 4.67 -1.17
N LEU A 103 4.05 3.68 -1.06
CA LEU A 103 4.22 2.41 -1.78
C LEU A 103 3.68 2.47 -3.22
N ARG A 104 2.57 3.17 -3.43
CA ARG A 104 1.79 3.09 -4.67
C ARG A 104 1.72 4.39 -5.46
N GLY A 105 2.29 5.49 -4.94
CA GLY A 105 2.19 6.81 -5.57
C GLY A 105 0.84 7.47 -5.40
N ALA A 106 0.52 8.40 -6.28
CA ALA A 106 -0.71 9.18 -6.21
C ALA A 106 -1.97 8.33 -6.50
N GLN A 107 -2.99 8.45 -5.63
CA GLN A 107 -4.22 7.65 -5.68
C GLN A 107 -5.47 8.48 -5.43
N THR A 108 -6.62 8.00 -5.91
CA THR A 108 -7.95 8.51 -5.56
C THR A 108 -8.36 8.09 -4.14
N PRO A 109 -9.32 8.76 -3.49
CA PRO A 109 -9.82 8.34 -2.17
C PRO A 109 -10.40 6.91 -2.17
N GLY A 110 -11.05 6.52 -3.27
CA GLY A 110 -11.56 5.16 -3.44
C GLY A 110 -10.45 4.11 -3.49
N GLU A 111 -9.37 4.36 -4.25
CA GLU A 111 -8.19 3.49 -4.30
C GLU A 111 -7.49 3.43 -2.94
N LEU A 112 -7.33 4.57 -2.26
CA LEU A 112 -6.73 4.62 -0.93
C LEU A 112 -7.52 3.78 0.07
N ARG A 113 -8.85 3.86 0.06
CA ARG A 113 -9.70 3.04 0.92
C ARG A 113 -9.47 1.55 0.68
N ILE A 114 -9.50 1.10 -0.57
CA ILE A 114 -9.30 -0.32 -0.95
C ILE A 114 -7.89 -0.79 -0.57
N HIS A 115 -6.87 -0.01 -0.88
CA HIS A 115 -5.48 -0.40 -0.66
C HIS A 115 -5.05 -0.34 0.81
N SER A 116 -5.75 0.46 1.63
CA SER A 116 -5.51 0.52 3.08
C SER A 116 -6.27 -0.55 3.87
N GLU A 117 -7.21 -1.26 3.29
CA GLU A 117 -8.09 -2.21 3.99
C GLU A 117 -7.33 -3.23 4.85
N ARG A 118 -6.16 -3.69 4.40
CA ARG A 118 -5.28 -4.60 5.17
C ARG A 118 -4.55 -3.93 6.33
N PHE A 119 -4.45 -2.61 6.33
CA PHE A 119 -3.74 -1.82 7.35
C PHE A 119 -4.70 -1.18 8.32
N GLN A 120 -5.77 -0.62 7.78
CA GLN A 120 -6.84 0.06 8.50
C GLN A 120 -8.10 0.04 7.65
N ASN A 121 -9.18 -0.41 8.23
CA ASN A 121 -10.48 -0.34 7.59
C ASN A 121 -11.09 1.05 7.83
N PHE A 122 -11.30 1.80 6.75
CA PHE A 122 -12.08 3.04 6.77
C PHE A 122 -13.54 2.70 6.48
N GLU A 123 -14.45 3.33 7.21
CA GLU A 123 -15.88 3.08 7.10
C GLU A 123 -16.39 3.31 5.67
N ASP A 124 -16.03 4.46 5.10
CA ASP A 124 -16.41 4.83 3.74
C ASP A 124 -15.33 5.72 3.06
N ILE A 125 -15.60 6.14 1.84
CA ILE A 125 -14.72 7.05 1.08
C ILE A 125 -14.68 8.43 1.73
N ALA A 126 -15.80 8.91 2.30
CA ALA A 126 -15.87 10.21 2.95
C ALA A 126 -14.96 10.32 4.17
N ALA A 127 -14.79 9.23 4.93
CA ALA A 127 -13.82 9.17 6.03
C ALA A 127 -12.37 9.33 5.55
N VAL A 128 -12.03 8.76 4.40
CA VAL A 128 -10.70 8.95 3.77
C VAL A 128 -10.53 10.39 3.29
N GLU A 129 -11.54 10.95 2.64
CA GLU A 129 -11.53 12.35 2.15
C GLU A 129 -11.35 13.33 3.30
N ALA A 130 -12.11 13.19 4.39
CA ALA A 130 -11.99 14.03 5.57
C ALA A 130 -10.58 13.96 6.18
N LEU A 131 -9.96 12.76 6.21
CA LEU A 131 -8.60 12.59 6.70
C LEU A 131 -7.59 13.29 5.77
N LEU A 132 -7.73 13.15 4.45
CA LEU A 132 -6.91 13.83 3.46
C LEU A 132 -7.01 15.34 3.56
N GLU A 133 -8.21 15.89 3.78
CA GLU A 133 -8.42 17.34 4.01
C GLU A 133 -7.66 17.82 5.22
N THR A 134 -7.76 17.14 6.36
CA THR A 134 -6.98 17.50 7.55
C THR A 134 -5.46 17.44 7.32
N MET A 135 -5.01 16.56 6.42
CA MET A 135 -3.59 16.42 6.06
C MET A 135 -3.12 17.51 5.09
N MET A 136 -4.02 18.06 4.26
CA MET A 136 -3.74 19.20 3.38
C MET A 136 -3.72 20.53 4.14
N GLU A 137 -4.63 20.70 5.12
CA GLU A 137 -4.77 21.93 5.93
C GLU A 137 -3.65 22.10 6.95
N ARG A 138 -2.86 21.09 7.16
CA ARG A 138 -1.73 21.15 8.10
C ARG A 138 -0.62 22.08 7.58
N ASP A 139 0.13 22.69 8.48
CA ASP A 139 1.35 23.48 8.19
C ASP A 139 2.59 22.77 8.80
N PRO A 140 3.53 22.27 7.98
CA PRO A 140 3.45 22.10 6.52
C PRO A 140 2.45 20.98 6.12
N PRO A 141 1.85 21.07 4.92
CA PRO A 141 0.91 20.06 4.43
C PRO A 141 1.60 18.72 4.17
N LEU A 142 0.87 17.62 4.39
CA LEU A 142 1.38 16.26 4.23
C LEU A 142 1.06 15.68 2.85
N VAL A 143 -0.03 16.12 2.28
CA VAL A 143 -0.55 15.66 0.98
C VAL A 143 -1.01 16.85 0.14
N VAL A 144 -1.07 16.64 -1.15
CA VAL A 144 -1.60 17.59 -2.12
C VAL A 144 -2.64 16.90 -3.00
N ARG A 145 -3.70 17.62 -3.31
CA ARG A 145 -4.71 17.22 -4.29
C ARG A 145 -4.24 17.60 -5.69
N LEU A 146 -4.10 16.60 -6.55
CA LEU A 146 -3.70 16.77 -7.94
C LEU A 146 -4.89 17.18 -8.82
N PRO A 147 -4.65 17.88 -9.94
CA PRO A 147 -5.66 18.12 -10.97
C PRO A 147 -6.27 16.79 -11.45
N LYS A 148 -7.53 16.84 -11.89
CA LYS A 148 -8.17 15.68 -12.51
C LYS A 148 -7.48 15.33 -13.82
N ARG A 149 -7.28 14.04 -14.06
CA ARG A 149 -6.84 13.56 -15.37
C ARG A 149 -7.95 13.72 -16.40
N PRO A 150 -7.61 13.93 -17.68
CA PRO A 150 -8.61 13.89 -18.75
C PRO A 150 -9.41 12.57 -18.68
N GLY A 151 -10.74 12.69 -18.69
CA GLY A 151 -11.65 11.54 -18.57
C GLY A 151 -11.87 10.99 -17.15
N SER A 152 -11.11 11.43 -16.13
CA SER A 152 -11.34 11.04 -14.74
C SER A 152 -12.37 11.93 -14.04
N ARG A 153 -13.22 11.32 -13.21
CA ARG A 153 -14.18 12.04 -12.37
C ARG A 153 -13.62 12.46 -11.02
N GLU A 154 -12.56 11.78 -10.56
CA GLU A 154 -12.00 11.93 -9.21
C GLU A 154 -10.64 12.60 -9.24
N HIS A 155 -10.30 13.28 -8.14
CA HIS A 155 -8.97 13.79 -7.89
C HIS A 155 -8.09 12.69 -7.30
N ARG A 156 -6.79 12.73 -7.60
CA ARG A 156 -5.79 11.93 -6.92
C ARG A 156 -5.06 12.77 -5.88
N TYR A 157 -4.51 12.11 -4.90
CA TYR A 157 -3.74 12.72 -3.83
C TYR A 157 -2.33 12.13 -3.82
N ALA A 158 -1.33 12.98 -3.64
CA ALA A 158 0.06 12.60 -3.50
C ALA A 158 0.63 13.12 -2.18
N HIS A 159 1.62 12.42 -1.62
CA HIS A 159 2.29 12.88 -0.40
C HIS A 159 3.34 13.95 -0.71
N LEU A 160 3.63 14.81 0.27
CA LEU A 160 4.59 15.91 0.16
C LEU A 160 5.88 15.67 0.97
N LEU A 161 6.04 14.50 1.60
CA LEU A 161 7.22 14.20 2.40
C LEU A 161 8.50 14.04 1.58
N SER A 162 8.40 13.89 0.26
CA SER A 162 9.57 13.90 -0.65
C SER A 162 9.78 15.25 -1.35
N GLY A 163 9.15 16.30 -0.85
CA GLY A 163 9.16 17.63 -1.45
C GLY A 163 7.95 17.89 -2.34
N PRO A 164 7.96 19.01 -3.07
CA PRO A 164 6.89 19.36 -3.99
C PRO A 164 6.71 18.30 -5.08
N VAL A 165 5.46 18.04 -5.44
CA VAL A 165 5.13 17.09 -6.51
C VAL A 165 5.24 17.81 -7.86
N ASP A 166 5.94 17.21 -8.80
CA ASP A 166 5.91 17.64 -10.20
C ASP A 166 4.56 17.20 -10.82
N ILE A 167 3.65 18.16 -10.89
CA ILE A 167 2.29 17.93 -11.37
C ILE A 167 2.30 17.51 -12.85
N GLU A 168 3.20 18.06 -13.66
CA GLU A 168 3.29 17.72 -15.10
C GLU A 168 3.77 16.27 -15.27
N ALA A 169 4.80 15.87 -14.53
CA ALA A 169 5.29 14.48 -14.54
C ALA A 169 4.24 13.50 -14.02
N GLU A 170 3.51 13.85 -12.94
CA GLU A 170 2.42 13.03 -12.40
C GLU A 170 1.20 12.93 -13.35
N MET A 171 0.93 13.97 -14.11
CA MET A 171 -0.13 13.96 -15.13
C MET A 171 0.28 13.12 -16.36
N ALA A 172 1.57 13.13 -16.70
CA ALA A 172 2.12 12.37 -17.83
C ALA A 172 2.39 10.90 -17.47
N SER A 173 2.57 10.57 -16.17
CA SER A 173 2.80 9.19 -15.76
C SER A 173 1.60 8.32 -16.10
N GLU A 174 1.77 7.37 -17.04
CA GLU A 174 0.81 6.31 -17.23
C GLU A 174 0.75 5.51 -15.95
N THR A 175 -0.42 5.46 -15.34
CA THR A 175 -0.66 4.61 -14.16
C THR A 175 -0.60 3.16 -14.62
N THR A 176 0.54 2.54 -14.45
CA THR A 176 0.70 1.09 -14.66
C THR A 176 -0.01 0.28 -13.56
N TYR A 177 -0.68 0.97 -12.62
CA TYR A 177 -1.43 0.36 -11.53
C TYR A 177 -2.75 1.08 -11.32
N GLY A 178 -3.81 0.41 -11.61
CA GLY A 178 -5.15 0.86 -11.32
C GLY A 178 -5.88 1.33 -12.56
N GLY A 179 -6.51 0.41 -13.19
CA GLY A 179 -7.28 0.60 -14.39
C GLY A 179 -6.37 0.56 -15.62
N ALA A 180 -5.77 -0.58 -15.91
CA ALA A 180 -6.06 -1.07 -17.23
C ALA A 180 -7.55 -0.81 -17.39
N ASP A 181 -7.95 0.04 -18.35
CA ASP A 181 -9.32 -0.01 -18.83
C ASP A 181 -9.59 -1.49 -19.00
N VAL A 182 -10.21 -2.08 -17.96
CA VAL A 182 -10.68 -3.45 -18.04
C VAL A 182 -11.66 -3.33 -19.16
N THR A 183 -11.23 -3.70 -20.35
CA THR A 183 -12.04 -3.53 -21.54
C THR A 183 -13.37 -4.18 -21.22
N THR A 184 -14.46 -3.64 -21.70
CA THR A 184 -15.81 -4.22 -21.49
C THR A 184 -15.76 -5.73 -21.78
N GLY A 185 -14.83 -6.17 -22.65
CA GLY A 185 -14.53 -7.56 -22.94
C GLY A 185 -13.86 -8.35 -21.79
N GLU A 186 -12.90 -7.76 -21.08
CA GLU A 186 -12.25 -8.43 -19.93
C GLU A 186 -13.19 -8.54 -18.73
N VAL A 187 -14.01 -7.50 -18.47
CA VAL A 187 -15.09 -7.60 -17.46
C VAL A 187 -16.11 -8.67 -17.84
N ALA A 188 -16.47 -8.77 -19.12
CA ALA A 188 -17.36 -9.81 -19.61
C ALA A 188 -16.73 -11.21 -19.47
N ALA A 189 -15.44 -11.37 -19.81
CA ALA A 189 -14.69 -12.61 -19.64
C ALA A 189 -14.57 -13.04 -18.17
N LEU A 190 -14.24 -12.07 -17.27
CA LEU A 190 -14.18 -12.33 -15.83
C LEU A 190 -15.55 -12.73 -15.27
N LYS A 191 -16.62 -12.02 -15.64
CA LYS A 191 -17.99 -12.38 -15.25
C LYS A 191 -18.37 -13.78 -15.74
N SER A 192 -18.00 -14.14 -16.98
CA SER A 192 -18.22 -15.49 -17.52
C SER A 192 -17.46 -16.55 -16.72
N SER A 193 -16.18 -16.31 -16.39
CA SER A 193 -15.37 -17.24 -15.58
C SER A 193 -15.95 -17.41 -14.16
N VAL A 194 -16.40 -16.31 -13.53
CA VAL A 194 -17.05 -16.36 -12.22
C VAL A 194 -18.37 -17.12 -12.27
N ALA A 195 -19.16 -16.94 -13.34
CA ALA A 195 -20.41 -17.68 -13.52
C ALA A 195 -20.15 -19.20 -13.71
N GLN A 196 -19.11 -19.53 -14.50
CA GLN A 196 -18.69 -20.93 -14.70
C GLN A 196 -18.24 -21.57 -13.36
N MET A 197 -17.35 -20.91 -12.62
CA MET A 197 -16.88 -21.41 -11.32
C MET A 197 -18.04 -21.61 -10.32
N ARG A 198 -19.03 -20.72 -10.31
CA ARG A 198 -20.23 -20.89 -9.48
C ARG A 198 -21.00 -22.14 -9.89
N GLY A 199 -21.18 -22.37 -11.21
CA GLY A 199 -21.83 -23.59 -11.71
C GLY A 199 -21.10 -24.87 -11.31
N GLU A 200 -19.77 -24.87 -11.37
CA GLU A 200 -18.94 -26.00 -10.95
C GLU A 200 -19.04 -26.24 -9.44
N ILE A 201 -19.05 -25.19 -8.62
CA ILE A 201 -19.24 -25.28 -7.18
C ILE A 201 -20.63 -25.86 -6.84
N ASP A 202 -21.67 -25.42 -7.52
CA ASP A 202 -23.02 -25.92 -7.28
C ASP A 202 -23.18 -27.38 -7.69
N ALA A 203 -22.55 -27.78 -8.82
CA ALA A 203 -22.50 -29.17 -9.24
C ALA A 203 -21.74 -30.07 -8.26
N LEU A 204 -20.60 -29.57 -7.72
CA LEU A 204 -19.83 -30.26 -6.69
C LEU A 204 -20.65 -30.41 -5.40
N LYS A 205 -21.35 -29.37 -4.96
CA LYS A 205 -22.22 -29.40 -3.79
C LYS A 205 -23.35 -30.45 -3.93
N GLN A 206 -23.97 -30.48 -5.11
CA GLN A 206 -25.00 -31.49 -5.40
C GLN A 206 -24.43 -32.91 -5.38
N THR A 207 -23.22 -33.10 -5.92
CA THR A 207 -22.55 -34.40 -5.91
C THR A 207 -22.22 -34.85 -4.48
N VAL A 208 -21.69 -33.92 -3.66
CA VAL A 208 -21.40 -34.17 -2.24
C VAL A 208 -22.69 -34.51 -1.48
N ALA A 209 -23.76 -33.73 -1.66
CA ALA A 209 -25.03 -33.96 -1.01
C ALA A 209 -25.59 -35.36 -1.36
N ARG A 210 -25.54 -35.78 -2.63
CA ARG A 210 -25.93 -37.09 -3.07
C ARG A 210 -25.09 -38.22 -2.44
N LEU A 211 -23.75 -38.02 -2.37
CA LEU A 211 -22.86 -38.99 -1.73
C LEU A 211 -23.14 -39.13 -0.22
N CYS A 212 -23.42 -38.01 0.46
CA CYS A 212 -23.78 -38.00 1.86
C CYS A 212 -25.10 -38.78 2.10
N GLU A 213 -26.08 -38.59 1.23
CA GLU A 213 -27.36 -39.30 1.27
C GLU A 213 -27.17 -40.80 1.03
N GLU A 214 -26.35 -41.19 0.04
CA GLU A 214 -26.02 -42.60 -0.25
C GLU A 214 -25.23 -43.28 0.89
N LEU A 215 -24.38 -42.50 1.60
CA LEU A 215 -23.55 -43.01 2.71
C LEU A 215 -24.21 -42.88 4.08
N GLY A 216 -25.40 -42.25 4.17
CA GLY A 216 -26.11 -42.05 5.43
C GLY A 216 -25.37 -41.09 6.41
N VAL A 217 -24.62 -40.15 5.89
CA VAL A 217 -23.85 -39.13 6.66
C VAL A 217 -24.55 -37.78 6.48
N ASP A 218 -24.84 -37.10 7.58
CA ASP A 218 -25.34 -35.73 7.54
C ASP A 218 -24.24 -34.78 7.01
N ALA A 219 -24.59 -33.88 6.06
CA ALA A 219 -23.70 -32.96 5.36
C ALA A 219 -23.51 -31.62 6.11
#